data_eb254658a20fd3bc60c688d5d26b9169
#
_entry.id   eb254658a20fd3bc60c688d5d26b9169
#
_cell.length_a   1.000
_cell.length_b   1.000
_cell.length_c   1.000
_cell.angle_alpha   90.00
_cell.angle_beta   90.00
_cell.angle_gamma   90.00
#
_symmetry.space_group_name_H-M   'P 1'
#
loop_
_entity.id
_entity.type
_entity.pdbx_description
1 polymer ?
#
loop_
_entity_poly.entity_id
_entity_poly.type
_entity_poly.pdbx_seq_one_letter_code
_entity_poly.pdbx_strand_id
1 'polypeptide(L)'
;MTVSEAITKSGITPSASYTGIETANDFVLAFQIESTQTKESQWIVCADHVKEHSGSLNATTEDAQYIRTGNVTEKTGTQRTLTVNGDRCVGDDFQDFVLSHKIVYGTGSDIIVPYIYFSLRTGK
;
A
#
# COMPACT_ATOMS: atom_id res chain seq x y z
N MET A 1 -1.89 -14.86 -0.57
CA MET A 1 -0.48 -14.96 -1.04
C MET A 1 0.42 -14.16 -0.11
N THR A 2 1.47 -14.78 0.37
CA THR A 2 2.49 -14.10 1.18
C THR A 2 3.52 -13.38 0.30
N VAL A 3 4.29 -12.46 0.89
CA VAL A 3 5.36 -11.77 0.16
C VAL A 3 6.41 -12.76 -0.37
N SER A 4 6.76 -13.79 0.41
CA SER A 4 7.70 -14.83 -0.03
C SER A 4 7.19 -15.59 -1.25
N GLU A 5 5.92 -15.93 -1.27
CA GLU A 5 5.28 -16.60 -2.42
C GLU A 5 5.24 -15.71 -3.65
N ALA A 6 4.98 -14.41 -3.48
CA ALA A 6 4.97 -13.45 -4.57
C ALA A 6 6.36 -13.30 -5.20
N ILE A 7 7.41 -13.20 -4.40
CA ILE A 7 8.79 -13.13 -4.88
C ILE A 7 9.16 -14.40 -5.65
N THR A 8 8.82 -15.57 -5.13
CA THR A 8 9.10 -16.86 -5.77
C THR A 8 8.37 -16.98 -7.11
N LYS A 9 7.09 -16.63 -7.17
CA LYS A 9 6.29 -16.70 -8.40
C LYS A 9 6.74 -15.71 -9.48
N SER A 10 7.22 -14.54 -9.09
CA SER A 10 7.68 -13.52 -10.03
C SER A 10 8.96 -13.94 -10.77
N GLY A 11 9.78 -14.80 -10.17
CA GLY A 11 11.09 -15.16 -10.68
C GLY A 11 12.10 -14.02 -10.69
N ILE A 12 11.81 -12.92 -10.02
CA ILE A 12 12.64 -11.72 -9.94
C ILE A 12 13.46 -11.76 -8.67
N THR A 13 14.77 -11.54 -8.80
CA THR A 13 15.66 -11.37 -7.65
C THR A 13 15.85 -9.87 -7.38
N PRO A 14 15.43 -9.35 -6.22
CA PRO A 14 15.64 -7.94 -5.90
C PRO A 14 17.11 -7.55 -5.88
N SER A 15 17.43 -6.41 -6.51
CA SER A 15 18.80 -5.87 -6.55
C SER A 15 18.76 -4.37 -6.38
N ALA A 16 19.47 -3.85 -5.37
CA ALA A 16 19.55 -2.41 -5.12
C ALA A 16 20.29 -1.65 -6.24
N SER A 17 21.05 -2.36 -7.08
CA SER A 17 21.78 -1.78 -8.21
C SER A 17 21.02 -1.87 -9.55
N TYR A 18 19.77 -2.30 -9.54
CA TYR A 18 18.98 -2.39 -10.75
C TYR A 18 18.82 -1.04 -11.46
N THR A 19 19.10 -1.01 -12.75
CA THR A 19 19.02 0.19 -13.60
C THR A 19 18.18 -0.12 -14.85
N GLY A 20 16.92 -0.16 -14.74
CA GLY A 20 16.03 -0.43 -15.85
C GLY A 20 14.66 0.20 -15.62
N ILE A 21 13.73 -0.11 -16.50
CA ILE A 21 12.36 0.37 -16.38
C ILE A 21 11.59 -0.54 -15.43
N GLU A 22 10.90 0.08 -14.48
CA GLU A 22 9.96 -0.62 -13.59
C GLU A 22 8.54 -0.45 -14.12
N THR A 23 7.78 -1.54 -14.13
CA THR A 23 6.37 -1.54 -14.51
C THR A 23 5.47 -1.62 -13.29
N ALA A 24 4.16 -1.40 -13.46
CA ALA A 24 3.21 -1.52 -12.37
C ALA A 24 3.20 -2.93 -11.73
N ASN A 25 3.52 -3.97 -12.50
CA ASN A 25 3.61 -5.35 -11.99
C ASN A 25 4.82 -5.59 -11.09
N ASP A 26 5.82 -4.74 -11.12
CA ASP A 26 7.01 -4.85 -10.28
C ASP A 26 6.77 -4.32 -8.85
N PHE A 27 5.71 -3.56 -8.65
CA PHE A 27 5.35 -3.01 -7.33
C PHE A 27 4.42 -3.93 -6.57
N VAL A 28 4.68 -4.06 -5.28
CA VAL A 28 3.92 -4.91 -4.37
C VAL A 28 3.41 -4.10 -3.19
N LEU A 29 2.12 -4.21 -2.93
CA LEU A 29 1.47 -3.70 -1.72
C LEU A 29 1.12 -4.89 -0.82
N ALA A 30 1.63 -4.89 0.40
CA ALA A 30 1.40 -5.95 1.36
C ALA A 30 0.98 -5.40 2.71
N PHE A 31 0.14 -6.15 3.41
CA PHE A 31 -0.36 -5.81 4.75
C PHE A 31 -0.01 -6.91 5.73
N GLN A 32 0.33 -6.52 6.95
CA GLN A 32 0.54 -7.46 8.04
C GLN A 32 -0.82 -7.80 8.66
N ILE A 33 -1.40 -8.92 8.24
CA ILE A 33 -2.71 -9.39 8.69
C ILE A 33 -2.64 -10.86 9.09
N GLU A 34 -3.65 -11.30 9.83
CA GLU A 34 -3.79 -12.70 10.20
C GLU A 34 -4.29 -13.52 9.00
N SER A 35 -3.57 -14.58 8.67
CA SER A 35 -4.00 -15.50 7.61
C SER A 35 -5.24 -16.28 8.06
N THR A 36 -6.22 -16.41 7.16
CA THR A 36 -7.43 -17.21 7.43
C THR A 36 -7.15 -18.71 7.56
N GLN A 37 -6.04 -19.17 6.96
CA GLN A 37 -5.65 -20.58 6.97
C GLN A 37 -4.83 -20.97 8.21
N THR A 38 -3.78 -20.19 8.51
CA THR A 38 -2.85 -20.52 9.60
C THR A 38 -3.13 -19.76 10.88
N LYS A 39 -3.92 -18.70 10.82
CA LYS A 39 -4.21 -17.77 11.92
C LYS A 39 -2.97 -17.13 12.55
N GLU A 40 -1.89 -17.07 11.78
CA GLU A 40 -0.68 -16.37 12.15
C GLU A 40 -0.58 -15.04 11.42
N SER A 41 0.02 -14.05 12.08
CA SER A 41 0.28 -12.75 11.47
C SER A 41 1.33 -12.88 10.38
N GLN A 42 0.98 -12.56 9.15
CA GLN A 42 1.85 -12.68 7.97
C GLN A 42 1.72 -11.44 7.09
N TRP A 43 2.72 -11.20 6.27
CA TRP A 43 2.66 -10.19 5.22
C TRP A 43 1.92 -10.76 4.00
N ILE A 44 0.68 -10.35 3.84
CA ILE A 44 -0.19 -10.81 2.75
C ILE A 44 -0.21 -9.77 1.63
N VAL A 45 0.05 -10.23 0.42
CA VAL A 45 0.11 -9.37 -0.77
C VAL A 45 -1.29 -9.10 -1.31
N CYS A 46 -1.55 -7.84 -1.65
CA CYS A 46 -2.74 -7.41 -2.38
C CYS A 46 -2.50 -7.61 -3.88
N ALA A 47 -2.71 -8.83 -4.37
CA ALA A 47 -2.40 -9.20 -5.76
C ALA A 47 -3.52 -9.91 -6.49
N ASP A 48 -4.24 -10.83 -5.83
CA ASP A 48 -5.24 -11.66 -6.50
C ASP A 48 -6.43 -10.84 -7.01
N HIS A 49 -6.68 -10.90 -8.31
CA HIS A 49 -7.75 -10.17 -9.01
C HIS A 49 -7.68 -8.65 -8.88
N VAL A 50 -6.53 -8.11 -8.53
CA VAL A 50 -6.27 -6.68 -8.50
C VAL A 50 -5.85 -6.21 -9.89
N LYS A 51 -6.56 -5.21 -10.40
CA LYS A 51 -6.31 -4.64 -11.73
C LYS A 51 -5.35 -3.48 -11.70
N GLU A 52 -5.42 -2.66 -10.66
CA GLU A 52 -4.70 -1.40 -10.60
C GLU A 52 -4.40 -0.98 -9.16
N HIS A 53 -3.20 -0.42 -8.97
CA HIS A 53 -2.85 0.37 -7.78
C HIS A 53 -2.62 1.81 -8.21
N SER A 54 -3.16 2.77 -7.48
CA SER A 54 -2.83 4.17 -7.68
C SER A 54 -2.56 4.85 -6.34
N GLY A 55 -1.67 5.82 -6.37
CA GLY A 55 -1.31 6.59 -5.19
C GLY A 55 -1.51 8.08 -5.42
N SER A 56 -1.93 8.78 -4.40
CA SER A 56 -2.00 10.24 -4.40
C SER A 56 -1.41 10.81 -3.11
N LEU A 57 -0.84 12.00 -3.24
CA LEU A 57 -0.27 12.74 -2.13
C LEU A 57 -1.00 14.08 -2.03
N ASN A 58 -1.78 14.23 -0.97
CA ASN A 58 -2.50 15.47 -0.70
C ASN A 58 -1.73 16.29 0.33
N ALA A 59 -1.23 17.44 -0.08
CA ALA A 59 -0.57 18.38 0.81
C ALA A 59 -1.57 19.37 1.36
N THR A 60 -1.50 19.60 2.67
CA THR A 60 -2.20 20.71 3.31
C THR A 60 -1.26 21.90 3.34
N THR A 61 -1.69 23.02 2.77
CA THR A 61 -0.91 24.24 2.68
C THR A 61 -1.58 25.36 3.44
N GLU A 62 -0.77 26.28 3.94
CA GLU A 62 -1.22 27.50 4.61
C GLU A 62 -0.57 28.70 3.92
N ASP A 63 -1.40 29.67 3.55
CA ASP A 63 -0.96 30.91 2.93
C ASP A 63 -0.93 32.04 3.94
N ALA A 64 0.15 32.78 3.97
CA ALA A 64 0.29 33.98 4.79
C ALA A 64 0.81 35.14 3.94
N GLN A 65 0.27 36.33 4.15
CA GLN A 65 0.69 37.55 3.50
C GLN A 65 1.51 38.41 4.46
N TYR A 66 2.75 38.65 4.12
CA TYR A 66 3.68 39.47 4.91
C TYR A 66 3.91 40.83 4.26
N ILE A 67 4.15 41.85 5.07
CA ILE A 67 4.27 43.24 4.60
C ILE A 67 5.41 43.42 3.61
N ARG A 68 6.55 42.75 3.82
CA ARG A 68 7.74 42.94 2.96
C ARG A 68 7.98 41.86 1.94
N THR A 69 7.55 40.64 2.22
CA THR A 69 7.82 39.47 1.36
C THR A 69 6.61 39.05 0.51
N GLY A 70 5.44 39.64 0.75
CA GLY A 70 4.21 39.30 0.04
C GLY A 70 3.61 37.97 0.51
N ASN A 71 2.96 37.27 -0.39
CA ASN A 71 2.27 36.02 -0.09
C ASN A 71 3.26 34.84 -0.04
N VAL A 72 3.23 34.08 1.06
CA VAL A 72 4.06 32.89 1.27
C VAL A 72 3.16 31.71 1.54
N THR A 73 3.38 30.61 0.83
CA THR A 73 2.65 29.33 0.99
C THR A 73 3.55 28.33 1.68
N GLU A 74 3.10 27.77 2.78
CA GLU A 74 3.79 26.74 3.55
C GLU A 74 3.00 25.43 3.53
N LYS A 75 3.72 24.32 3.41
CA LYS A 75 3.14 22.98 3.53
C LYS A 75 3.08 22.59 5.01
N THR A 76 1.87 22.49 5.57
CA THR A 76 1.66 22.15 6.97
C THR A 76 1.42 20.68 7.25
N GLY A 77 1.06 19.91 6.22
CA GLY A 77 0.80 18.48 6.37
C GLY A 77 0.69 17.75 5.05
N THR A 78 0.68 16.43 5.11
CA THR A 78 0.57 15.57 3.92
C THR A 78 -0.27 14.35 4.24
N GLN A 79 -1.20 14.03 3.36
CA GLN A 79 -1.96 12.78 3.40
C GLN A 79 -1.62 11.95 2.17
N ARG A 80 -1.18 10.72 2.39
CA ARG A 80 -0.95 9.74 1.32
C ARG A 80 -2.14 8.80 1.21
N THR A 81 -2.67 8.67 0.00
CA THR A 81 -3.78 7.77 -0.29
C THR A 81 -3.34 6.76 -1.34
N LEU A 82 -3.57 5.47 -1.08
CA LEU A 82 -3.39 4.38 -2.04
C LEU A 82 -4.75 3.82 -2.40
N THR A 83 -5.03 3.77 -3.69
CA THR A 83 -6.28 3.23 -4.22
C THR A 83 -5.99 1.93 -4.97
N VAL A 84 -6.79 0.90 -4.70
CA VAL A 84 -6.67 -0.42 -5.32
C VAL A 84 -8.00 -0.77 -5.99
N ASN A 85 -7.95 -1.07 -7.29
CA ASN A 85 -9.08 -1.51 -8.07
C ASN A 85 -8.91 -2.96 -8.50
N GLY A 86 -9.98 -3.76 -8.37
CA GLY A 86 -9.93 -5.15 -8.75
C GLY A 86 -11.30 -5.81 -8.66
N ASP A 87 -11.32 -7.10 -8.94
CA ASP A 87 -12.53 -7.92 -8.84
C ASP A 87 -12.55 -8.68 -7.52
N ARG A 88 -13.76 -8.90 -6.99
CA ARG A 88 -13.93 -9.64 -5.75
C ARG A 88 -13.58 -11.12 -5.95
N CYS A 89 -12.65 -11.60 -5.16
CA CYS A 89 -12.28 -13.01 -5.07
C CYS A 89 -12.55 -13.52 -3.65
N VAL A 90 -13.55 -14.38 -3.50
CA VAL A 90 -13.88 -14.97 -2.20
C VAL A 90 -12.81 -16.00 -1.82
N GLY A 91 -12.33 -15.92 -0.57
CA GLY A 91 -11.26 -16.78 -0.07
C GLY A 91 -9.86 -16.17 -0.16
N ASP A 92 -9.70 -15.00 -0.79
CA ASP A 92 -8.46 -14.25 -0.75
C ASP A 92 -8.29 -13.58 0.61
N ASP A 93 -7.18 -13.84 1.28
CA ASP A 93 -6.91 -13.35 2.64
C ASP A 93 -6.99 -11.83 2.75
N PHE A 94 -6.42 -11.11 1.78
CA PHE A 94 -6.44 -9.65 1.78
C PHE A 94 -7.86 -9.10 1.62
N GLN A 95 -8.61 -9.58 0.63
CA GLN A 95 -9.95 -9.09 0.36
C GLN A 95 -10.92 -9.45 1.49
N ASP A 96 -10.82 -10.66 2.02
CA ASP A 96 -11.64 -11.09 3.15
C ASP A 96 -11.36 -10.27 4.40
N PHE A 97 -10.10 -9.91 4.64
CA PHE A 97 -9.73 -9.03 5.74
C PHE A 97 -10.31 -7.62 5.60
N VAL A 98 -10.15 -7.01 4.43
CA VAL A 98 -10.64 -5.63 4.17
C VAL A 98 -12.16 -5.55 4.29
N LEU A 99 -12.87 -6.58 3.86
CA LEU A 99 -14.33 -6.65 3.92
C LEU A 99 -14.84 -7.27 5.23
N SER A 100 -13.95 -7.57 6.18
CA SER A 100 -14.34 -8.12 7.46
C SER A 100 -15.15 -7.12 8.30
N HIS A 101 -15.95 -7.64 9.20
CA HIS A 101 -16.75 -6.84 10.13
C HIS A 101 -15.89 -5.87 10.95
N LYS A 102 -14.71 -6.31 11.35
CA LYS A 102 -13.75 -5.49 12.12
C LYS A 102 -13.34 -4.22 11.38
N ILE A 103 -13.04 -4.32 10.08
CA ILE A 103 -12.62 -3.17 9.27
C ILE A 103 -13.81 -2.28 8.91
N VAL A 104 -14.96 -2.86 8.57
CA VAL A 104 -16.14 -2.10 8.16
C VAL A 104 -16.76 -1.30 9.30
N TYR A 105 -16.79 -1.88 10.50
CA TYR A 105 -17.45 -1.28 11.68
C TYR A 105 -16.49 -0.91 12.82
N GLY A 106 -15.23 -1.30 12.73
CA GLY A 106 -14.22 -0.97 13.73
C GLY A 106 -13.83 0.50 13.71
N THR A 107 -13.31 0.99 14.83
CA THR A 107 -12.86 2.36 15.01
C THR A 107 -11.53 2.41 15.77
N GLY A 108 -10.81 3.54 15.63
CA GLY A 108 -9.55 3.76 16.34
C GLY A 108 -8.45 2.80 15.93
N SER A 109 -7.74 2.24 16.91
CA SER A 109 -6.61 1.33 16.67
C SER A 109 -7.01 -0.01 16.05
N ASP A 110 -8.28 -0.39 16.11
CA ASP A 110 -8.76 -1.66 15.57
C ASP A 110 -8.65 -1.74 14.04
N ILE A 111 -8.66 -0.58 13.37
CA ILE A 111 -8.60 -0.49 11.90
C ILE A 111 -7.20 -0.09 11.40
N ILE A 112 -6.23 0.09 12.29
CA ILE A 112 -4.86 0.45 11.92
C ILE A 112 -4.06 -0.82 11.68
N VAL A 113 -3.51 -0.93 10.47
CA VAL A 113 -2.75 -2.12 10.04
C VAL A 113 -1.43 -1.67 9.42
N PRO A 114 -0.29 -2.27 9.79
CA PRO A 114 0.98 -2.02 9.11
C PRO A 114 0.92 -2.45 7.64
N TYR A 115 1.50 -1.63 6.77
CA TYR A 115 1.61 -1.98 5.36
C TYR A 115 2.99 -1.64 4.81
N ILE A 116 3.36 -2.29 3.71
CA ILE A 116 4.56 -1.97 2.93
C ILE A 116 4.18 -1.88 1.45
N TYR A 117 4.84 -0.96 0.76
CA TYR A 117 4.72 -0.79 -0.68
C TYR A 117 6.13 -0.67 -1.25
N PHE A 118 6.54 -1.61 -2.07
CA PHE A 118 7.91 -1.69 -2.57
C PHE A 118 7.99 -2.28 -3.97
N SER A 119 9.15 -2.11 -4.62
CA SER A 119 9.43 -2.71 -5.91
C SER A 119 10.14 -4.05 -5.76
N LEU A 120 9.70 -5.05 -6.50
CA LEU A 120 10.36 -6.36 -6.58
C LEU A 120 11.72 -6.29 -7.27
N ARG A 121 11.93 -5.30 -8.14
CA ARG A 121 13.20 -5.14 -8.87
C ARG A 121 14.31 -4.62 -7.98
N THR A 122 14.01 -3.59 -7.18
CA THR A 122 15.02 -2.94 -6.32
C THR A 122 14.97 -3.39 -4.87
N GLY A 123 13.87 -3.98 -4.43
CA GLY A 123 13.64 -4.33 -3.02
C GLY A 123 13.32 -3.13 -2.11
N LYS A 124 12.97 -1.99 -2.70
CA LYS A 124 12.69 -0.75 -1.96
C LYS A 124 11.27 -0.25 -2.17
#